data_85d0f84a36afea43707eaa82fe75b73c
#
_entry.id   85d0f84a36afea43707eaa82fe75b73c
#
_cell.length_a   1.000
_cell.length_b   1.000
_cell.length_c   1.000
_cell.angle_alpha   90.00
_cell.angle_beta   90.00
_cell.angle_gamma   90.00
#
_symmetry.space_group_name_H-M   'P 1'
#
loop_
_entity.id
_entity.type
_entity.pdbx_description
1 polymer ?
#
loop_
_entity_poly.entity_id
_entity_poly.type
_entity_poly.pdbx_seq_one_letter_code
_entity_poly.pdbx_strand_id
1 'polypeptide(L)'
;MAIEVKNLEQLKSMRKAGLVVADTLELLKRTAQIGMTTLELDEIAATNLVKHGATSSFLGYHGFPAVICASVNEEVVHGIPNKRKLVSGDLLSIDFGAIIEGWHGDAAISFGLGEIDPADQKLMDVCEESMWRGIAAGKKGAKLTDISAAIEGYINSQGKYGILREYGGHGIGSAMHQEPHILNFGPAGNGPEL
;
A
#
# COMPACT_ATOMS: atom_id res chain seq x y z
N MET A 1 -4.06 -14.77 17.45
CA MET A 1 -2.71 -14.40 17.94
C MET A 1 -2.84 -13.03 18.62
N ALA A 2 -1.94 -12.67 19.53
CA ALA A 2 -2.01 -11.37 20.20
C ALA A 2 -1.43 -10.27 19.32
N ILE A 3 -2.04 -9.07 19.34
CA ILE A 3 -1.49 -7.88 18.71
C ILE A 3 -0.22 -7.48 19.47
N GLU A 4 0.88 -7.32 18.76
CA GLU A 4 2.14 -6.86 19.33
C GLU A 4 2.14 -5.34 19.46
N VAL A 5 2.09 -4.83 20.69
CA VAL A 5 2.17 -3.40 20.96
C VAL A 5 3.64 -2.97 20.93
N LYS A 6 3.96 -2.00 20.06
CA LYS A 6 5.32 -1.49 19.86
C LYS A 6 5.65 -0.41 20.88
N ASN A 7 6.87 -0.45 21.43
CA ASN A 7 7.39 0.63 22.25
C ASN A 7 7.91 1.81 21.39
N LEU A 8 8.28 2.92 22.04
CA LEU A 8 8.70 4.15 21.33
C LEU A 8 9.96 3.97 20.47
N GLU A 9 10.92 3.13 20.88
CA GLU A 9 12.14 2.90 20.08
C GLU A 9 11.82 2.05 18.84
N GLN A 10 10.96 1.05 18.98
CA GLN A 10 10.46 0.26 17.86
C GLN A 10 9.68 1.13 16.86
N LEU A 11 8.82 2.03 17.36
CA LEU A 11 8.09 2.98 16.50
C LEU A 11 9.04 3.93 15.76
N LYS A 12 10.14 4.37 16.38
CA LYS A 12 11.16 5.18 15.70
C LYS A 12 11.82 4.41 14.54
N SER A 13 12.15 3.13 14.75
CA SER A 13 12.72 2.29 13.70
C SER A 13 11.71 2.02 12.57
N MET A 14 10.46 1.70 12.90
CA MET A 14 9.38 1.58 11.91
C MET A 14 9.18 2.88 11.12
N ARG A 15 9.26 4.04 11.79
CA ARG A 15 9.19 5.34 11.10
C ARG A 15 10.31 5.53 10.07
N LYS A 16 11.54 5.07 10.36
CA LYS A 16 12.65 5.13 9.38
C LYS A 16 12.29 4.32 8.13
N ALA A 17 11.80 3.09 8.30
CA ALA A 17 11.37 2.26 7.19
C ALA A 17 10.22 2.92 6.40
N GLY A 18 9.20 3.43 7.10
CA GLY A 18 8.09 4.16 6.47
C GLY A 18 8.51 5.40 5.68
N LEU A 19 9.56 6.13 6.14
CA LEU A 19 10.11 7.27 5.39
C LEU A 19 10.82 6.84 4.10
N VAL A 20 11.51 5.69 4.11
CA VAL A 20 12.11 5.12 2.88
C VAL A 20 11.01 4.71 1.90
N VAL A 21 9.92 4.11 2.40
CA VAL A 21 8.76 3.77 1.57
C VAL A 21 8.16 5.02 0.94
N ALA A 22 7.87 6.05 1.73
CA ALA A 22 7.29 7.29 1.23
C ALA A 22 8.17 7.98 0.18
N ASP A 23 9.49 8.10 0.43
CA ASP A 23 10.45 8.69 -0.51
C ASP A 23 10.52 7.89 -1.82
N THR A 24 10.50 6.55 -1.73
CA THR A 24 10.57 5.69 -2.92
C THR A 24 9.30 5.78 -3.75
N LEU A 25 8.12 5.73 -3.12
CA LEU A 25 6.84 5.85 -3.83
C LEU A 25 6.70 7.21 -4.51
N GLU A 26 7.10 8.29 -3.84
CA GLU A 26 7.11 9.63 -4.43
C GLU A 26 8.13 9.75 -5.58
N LEU A 27 9.31 9.14 -5.45
CA LEU A 27 10.29 9.05 -6.53
C LEU A 27 9.70 8.34 -7.75
N LEU A 28 9.06 7.19 -7.55
CA LEU A 28 8.47 6.40 -8.64
C LEU A 28 7.33 7.16 -9.31
N LYS A 29 6.44 7.79 -8.54
CA LYS A 29 5.33 8.61 -9.06
C LYS A 29 5.81 9.74 -9.96
N ARG A 30 6.84 10.49 -9.56
CA ARG A 30 7.36 11.61 -10.35
C ARG A 30 8.25 11.19 -11.52
N THR A 31 8.77 9.95 -11.51
CA THR A 31 9.69 9.44 -12.56
C THR A 31 8.94 8.64 -13.61
N ALA A 32 7.85 7.97 -13.23
CA ALA A 32 7.05 7.17 -14.14
C ALA A 32 6.53 8.03 -15.32
N GLN A 33 6.78 7.56 -16.53
CA GLN A 33 6.37 8.26 -17.76
C GLN A 33 5.99 7.26 -18.85
N ILE A 34 5.22 7.74 -19.81
CA ILE A 34 4.82 6.97 -20.98
C ILE A 34 6.07 6.45 -21.71
N GLY A 35 6.05 5.17 -22.08
CA GLY A 35 7.14 4.47 -22.74
C GLY A 35 8.10 3.74 -21.82
N MET A 36 8.16 4.06 -20.52
CA MET A 36 8.86 3.26 -19.51
C MET A 36 8.18 1.92 -19.32
N THR A 37 8.95 0.94 -18.88
CA THR A 37 8.47 -0.36 -18.46
C THR A 37 8.30 -0.42 -16.93
N THR A 38 7.45 -1.30 -16.45
CA THR A 38 7.34 -1.56 -15.01
C THR A 38 8.62 -2.14 -14.41
N LEU A 39 9.44 -2.83 -15.23
CA LEU A 39 10.76 -3.32 -14.84
C LEU A 39 11.76 -2.18 -14.56
N GLU A 40 11.76 -1.12 -15.41
CA GLU A 40 12.60 0.06 -15.16
C GLU A 40 12.21 0.78 -13.87
N LEU A 41 10.93 0.79 -13.49
CA LEU A 41 10.48 1.32 -12.20
C LEU A 41 10.98 0.45 -11.02
N ASP A 42 11.00 -0.87 -11.17
CA ASP A 42 11.56 -1.78 -10.19
C ASP A 42 13.06 -1.53 -9.96
N GLU A 43 13.83 -1.32 -11.04
CA GLU A 43 15.26 -0.99 -10.97
C GLU A 43 15.52 0.35 -10.26
N ILE A 44 14.66 1.35 -10.48
CA ILE A 44 14.73 2.64 -9.78
C ILE A 44 14.46 2.45 -8.28
N ALA A 45 13.45 1.67 -7.92
CA ALA A 45 13.14 1.36 -6.53
C ALA A 45 14.27 0.59 -5.85
N ALA A 46 14.84 -0.41 -6.51
CA ALA A 46 15.98 -1.18 -6.01
C ALA A 46 17.20 -0.28 -5.75
N THR A 47 17.47 0.65 -6.68
CA THR A 47 18.55 1.63 -6.51
C THR A 47 18.32 2.55 -5.32
N ASN A 48 17.07 3.00 -5.11
CA ASN A 48 16.73 3.87 -3.99
C ASN A 48 16.82 3.14 -2.64
N LEU A 49 16.46 1.84 -2.58
CA LEU A 49 16.69 1.01 -1.38
C LEU A 49 18.16 1.03 -0.96
N VAL A 50 19.07 0.76 -1.91
CA VAL A 50 20.52 0.76 -1.63
C VAL A 50 20.98 2.12 -1.12
N LYS A 51 20.53 3.21 -1.74
CA LYS A 51 20.87 4.59 -1.35
C LYS A 51 20.46 4.88 0.11
N HIS A 52 19.35 4.32 0.58
CA HIS A 52 18.87 4.47 1.96
C HIS A 52 19.46 3.44 2.93
N GLY A 53 20.30 2.52 2.49
CA GLY A 53 20.81 1.41 3.31
C GLY A 53 19.67 0.46 3.77
N ALA A 54 18.60 0.40 2.99
CA ALA A 54 17.44 -0.45 3.24
C ALA A 54 17.50 -1.73 2.41
N THR A 55 16.71 -2.73 2.81
CA THR A 55 16.45 -3.93 2.03
C THR A 55 14.98 -4.05 1.68
N SER A 56 14.65 -4.83 0.63
CA SER A 56 13.26 -5.03 0.21
C SER A 56 12.51 -5.94 1.18
N SER A 57 11.25 -5.60 1.47
CA SER A 57 10.31 -6.51 2.13
C SER A 57 9.74 -7.56 1.17
N PHE A 58 9.78 -7.30 -0.16
CA PHE A 58 9.11 -8.10 -1.17
C PHE A 58 10.02 -9.10 -1.89
N LEU A 59 11.24 -8.67 -2.25
CA LEU A 59 12.17 -9.54 -3.00
C LEU A 59 12.49 -10.83 -2.23
N GLY A 60 12.13 -11.97 -2.82
CA GLY A 60 12.27 -13.29 -2.23
C GLY A 60 11.15 -13.69 -1.26
N TYR A 61 10.27 -12.79 -0.87
CA TYR A 61 9.13 -13.11 -0.01
C TYR A 61 8.15 -14.03 -0.74
N HIS A 62 7.98 -15.26 -0.24
CA HIS A 62 7.23 -16.33 -0.93
C HIS A 62 7.65 -16.53 -2.40
N GLY A 63 8.91 -16.23 -2.74
CA GLY A 63 9.44 -16.35 -4.10
C GLY A 63 9.12 -15.17 -5.02
N PHE A 64 8.62 -14.04 -4.50
CA PHE A 64 8.36 -12.85 -5.31
C PHE A 64 9.68 -12.31 -5.92
N PRO A 65 9.72 -12.02 -7.24
CA PRO A 65 11.00 -11.81 -7.94
C PRO A 65 11.48 -10.35 -8.01
N ALA A 66 10.76 -9.40 -7.42
CA ALA A 66 10.97 -7.97 -7.60
C ALA A 66 10.93 -7.19 -6.28
N VAL A 67 11.30 -5.91 -6.28
CA VAL A 67 11.29 -5.05 -5.08
C VAL A 67 9.99 -4.23 -4.96
N ILE A 68 9.24 -4.09 -6.07
CA ILE A 68 7.89 -3.49 -6.07
C ILE A 68 6.86 -4.47 -6.62
N CYS A 69 5.57 -4.28 -6.27
CA CYS A 69 4.49 -4.72 -7.12
C CYS A 69 4.08 -3.54 -8.02
N ALA A 70 3.89 -3.79 -9.32
CA ALA A 70 3.47 -2.79 -10.29
C ALA A 70 2.27 -3.31 -11.07
N SER A 71 1.08 -2.98 -10.59
CA SER A 71 -0.20 -3.45 -11.14
C SER A 71 -0.79 -2.39 -12.06
N VAL A 72 -1.12 -2.77 -13.30
CA VAL A 72 -1.57 -1.83 -14.33
C VAL A 72 -3.01 -2.15 -14.73
N ASN A 73 -3.88 -1.17 -14.65
CA ASN A 73 -5.30 -1.23 -15.03
C ASN A 73 -6.06 -2.32 -14.24
N GLU A 74 -6.48 -3.40 -14.91
CA GLU A 74 -7.25 -4.51 -14.31
C GLU A 74 -6.43 -5.43 -13.39
N GLU A 75 -5.12 -5.28 -13.33
CA GLU A 75 -4.29 -6.01 -12.37
C GLU A 75 -4.56 -5.50 -10.97
N VAL A 76 -5.25 -6.30 -10.17
CA VAL A 76 -5.77 -5.86 -8.86
C VAL A 76 -4.64 -5.55 -7.87
N VAL A 77 -3.73 -6.51 -7.63
CA VAL A 77 -2.55 -6.39 -6.76
C VAL A 77 -1.45 -7.36 -7.23
N HIS A 78 -0.25 -7.20 -6.68
CA HIS A 78 0.88 -8.11 -6.85
C HIS A 78 1.37 -8.26 -8.31
N GLY A 79 1.13 -7.26 -9.16
CA GLY A 79 1.66 -7.23 -10.52
C GLY A 79 3.18 -7.36 -10.52
N ILE A 80 3.72 -8.37 -11.24
CA ILE A 80 5.16 -8.58 -11.34
C ILE A 80 5.73 -7.64 -12.40
N PRO A 81 6.70 -6.77 -12.04
CA PRO A 81 7.38 -5.89 -12.98
C PRO A 81 7.92 -6.63 -14.20
N ASN A 82 7.67 -6.12 -15.39
CA ASN A 82 8.02 -6.77 -16.64
C ASN A 82 8.30 -5.75 -17.76
N LYS A 83 8.46 -6.22 -19.01
CA LYS A 83 8.78 -5.39 -20.17
C LYS A 83 7.55 -4.67 -20.80
N ARG A 84 6.37 -4.73 -20.17
CA ARG A 84 5.21 -3.95 -20.60
C ARG A 84 5.56 -2.46 -20.53
N LYS A 85 5.40 -1.77 -21.65
CA LYS A 85 5.54 -0.31 -21.71
C LYS A 85 4.25 0.35 -21.25
N LEU A 86 4.41 1.35 -20.40
CA LEU A 86 3.34 2.20 -19.92
C LEU A 86 2.88 3.13 -21.06
N VAL A 87 1.58 3.33 -21.18
CA VAL A 87 0.97 4.18 -22.21
C VAL A 87 0.07 5.24 -21.58
N SER A 88 -0.33 6.25 -22.36
CA SER A 88 -1.32 7.22 -21.91
C SER A 88 -2.66 6.53 -21.64
N GLY A 89 -3.27 6.85 -20.51
CA GLY A 89 -4.50 6.22 -20.05
C GLY A 89 -4.29 5.08 -19.05
N ASP A 90 -3.05 4.59 -18.86
CA ASP A 90 -2.80 3.57 -17.85
C ASP A 90 -3.01 4.12 -16.43
N LEU A 91 -3.74 3.38 -15.61
CA LEU A 91 -3.79 3.50 -14.17
C LEU A 91 -2.72 2.57 -13.60
N LEU A 92 -1.73 3.11 -12.91
CA LEU A 92 -0.64 2.34 -12.31
C LEU A 92 -0.73 2.38 -10.79
N SER A 93 -0.78 1.21 -10.18
CA SER A 93 -0.67 1.03 -8.74
C SER A 93 0.69 0.43 -8.40
N ILE A 94 1.47 1.13 -7.58
CA ILE A 94 2.77 0.67 -7.10
C ILE A 94 2.67 0.41 -5.60
N ASP A 95 3.03 -0.80 -5.21
CA ASP A 95 3.13 -1.24 -3.83
C ASP A 95 4.61 -1.51 -3.51
N PHE A 96 5.08 -1.05 -2.36
CA PHE A 96 6.49 -1.07 -2.00
C PHE A 96 6.71 -1.22 -0.51
N GLY A 97 7.54 -2.18 -0.14
CA GLY A 97 7.95 -2.42 1.24
C GLY A 97 9.46 -2.34 1.44
N ALA A 98 9.88 -1.70 2.53
CA ALA A 98 11.28 -1.54 2.90
C ALA A 98 11.56 -2.00 4.33
N ILE A 99 12.79 -2.47 4.57
CA ILE A 99 13.28 -2.90 5.88
C ILE A 99 14.45 -2.02 6.29
N ILE A 100 14.37 -1.41 7.46
CA ILE A 100 15.47 -0.70 8.12
C ILE A 100 15.64 -1.26 9.53
N GLU A 101 16.87 -1.64 9.88
CA GLU A 101 17.20 -2.16 11.23
C GLU A 101 16.28 -3.34 11.67
N GLY A 102 15.83 -4.16 10.71
CA GLY A 102 14.91 -5.27 10.97
C GLY A 102 13.43 -4.90 11.13
N TRP A 103 13.06 -3.63 10.87
CA TRP A 103 11.67 -3.15 10.93
C TRP A 103 11.14 -2.82 9.54
N HIS A 104 9.92 -3.27 9.26
CA HIS A 104 9.25 -3.08 7.98
C HIS A 104 8.44 -1.80 7.93
N GLY A 105 8.37 -1.21 6.76
CA GLY A 105 7.37 -0.24 6.33
C GLY A 105 6.78 -0.72 5.01
N ASP A 106 5.51 -0.41 4.75
CA ASP A 106 4.76 -0.90 3.61
C ASP A 106 3.65 0.07 3.24
N ALA A 107 3.54 0.42 1.97
CA ALA A 107 2.46 1.26 1.45
C ALA A 107 2.36 1.16 -0.07
N ALA A 108 1.17 1.50 -0.59
CA ALA A 108 0.91 1.58 -2.01
C ALA A 108 0.36 2.96 -2.41
N ILE A 109 0.61 3.34 -3.67
CA ILE A 109 0.00 4.51 -4.30
C ILE A 109 -0.54 4.14 -5.68
N SER A 110 -1.60 4.82 -6.11
CA SER A 110 -2.12 4.71 -7.47
C SER A 110 -2.12 6.07 -8.14
N PHE A 111 -1.79 6.11 -9.43
CA PHE A 111 -1.80 7.33 -10.23
C PHE A 111 -1.98 7.01 -11.72
N GLY A 112 -2.51 7.97 -12.45
CA GLY A 112 -2.69 7.84 -13.89
C GLY A 112 -1.49 8.35 -14.68
N LEU A 113 -1.31 7.84 -15.89
CA LEU A 113 -0.28 8.25 -16.85
C LEU A 113 -0.90 8.97 -18.03
N GLY A 114 -0.50 10.21 -18.27
CA GLY A 114 -1.08 11.04 -19.33
C GLY A 114 -2.55 11.40 -19.06
N GLU A 115 -3.38 11.34 -20.09
CA GLU A 115 -4.83 11.54 -19.97
C GLU A 115 -5.51 10.22 -19.59
N ILE A 116 -6.13 10.18 -18.40
CA ILE A 116 -6.86 9.02 -17.90
C ILE A 116 -8.38 9.26 -17.95
N ASP A 117 -9.14 8.18 -17.93
CA ASP A 117 -10.60 8.27 -17.83
C ASP A 117 -11.00 8.96 -16.52
N PRO A 118 -11.93 9.93 -16.53
CA PRO A 118 -12.44 10.53 -15.30
C PRO A 118 -13.03 9.53 -14.30
N ALA A 119 -13.52 8.38 -14.75
CA ALA A 119 -13.99 7.32 -13.87
C ALA A 119 -12.83 6.66 -13.11
N ASP A 120 -11.67 6.47 -13.74
CA ASP A 120 -10.47 5.94 -13.09
C ASP A 120 -9.91 6.95 -12.07
N GLN A 121 -9.88 8.24 -12.42
CA GLN A 121 -9.52 9.28 -11.44
C GLN A 121 -10.45 9.25 -10.24
N LYS A 122 -11.77 9.17 -10.48
CA LYS A 122 -12.76 9.10 -9.40
C LYS A 122 -12.60 7.84 -8.54
N LEU A 123 -12.26 6.71 -9.15
CA LEU A 123 -11.96 5.47 -8.42
C LEU A 123 -10.77 5.64 -7.48
N MET A 124 -9.68 6.23 -7.96
CA MET A 124 -8.50 6.52 -7.13
C MET A 124 -8.84 7.47 -5.98
N ASP A 125 -9.55 8.57 -6.25
CA ASP A 125 -9.95 9.56 -5.24
C ASP A 125 -10.82 8.92 -4.14
N VAL A 126 -11.77 8.06 -4.52
CA VAL A 126 -12.63 7.34 -3.57
C VAL A 126 -11.82 6.34 -2.74
N CYS A 127 -10.89 5.63 -3.37
CA CYS A 127 -10.03 4.67 -2.68
C CYS A 127 -9.15 5.38 -1.64
N GLU A 128 -8.46 6.44 -2.03
CA GLU A 128 -7.57 7.21 -1.15
C GLU A 128 -8.35 7.84 0.03
N GLU A 129 -9.46 8.51 -0.23
CA GLU A 129 -10.28 9.10 0.83
C GLU A 129 -10.84 8.02 1.78
N SER A 130 -11.22 6.84 1.26
CA SER A 130 -11.68 5.73 2.11
C SER A 130 -10.60 5.24 3.07
N MET A 131 -9.35 5.18 2.61
CA MET A 131 -8.19 4.85 3.43
C MET A 131 -8.00 5.88 4.56
N TRP A 132 -8.04 7.17 4.24
CA TRP A 132 -7.88 8.23 5.25
C TRP A 132 -8.99 8.20 6.31
N ARG A 133 -10.22 7.85 5.93
CA ARG A 133 -11.32 7.64 6.87
C ARG A 133 -11.10 6.44 7.77
N GLY A 134 -10.59 5.34 7.20
CA GLY A 134 -10.18 4.17 7.98
C GLY A 134 -9.11 4.52 9.01
N ILE A 135 -8.04 5.21 8.59
CA ILE A 135 -6.96 5.68 9.47
C ILE A 135 -7.51 6.57 10.60
N ALA A 136 -8.41 7.51 10.27
CA ALA A 136 -9.03 8.39 11.26
C ALA A 136 -9.94 7.66 12.26
N ALA A 137 -10.51 6.52 11.88
CA ALA A 137 -11.30 5.66 12.77
C ALA A 137 -10.42 4.83 13.70
N GLY A 138 -9.16 4.55 13.32
CA GLY A 138 -8.18 3.79 14.09
C GLY A 138 -7.59 4.59 15.25
N LYS A 139 -8.38 4.94 16.23
CA LYS A 139 -7.98 5.75 17.40
C LYS A 139 -8.13 4.97 18.69
N LYS A 140 -7.40 5.40 19.73
CA LYS A 140 -7.47 4.80 21.08
C LYS A 140 -8.93 4.67 21.57
N GLY A 141 -9.28 3.47 22.01
CA GLY A 141 -10.63 3.12 22.49
C GLY A 141 -11.62 2.72 21.41
N ALA A 142 -11.26 2.84 20.11
CA ALA A 142 -12.05 2.27 19.03
C ALA A 142 -11.88 0.74 18.96
N LYS A 143 -12.78 0.08 18.27
CA LYS A 143 -12.65 -1.35 17.95
C LYS A 143 -12.03 -1.51 16.57
N LEU A 144 -11.31 -2.62 16.35
CA LEU A 144 -10.61 -2.89 15.08
C LEU A 144 -11.52 -2.70 13.86
N THR A 145 -12.76 -3.19 13.92
CA THR A 145 -13.68 -3.10 12.77
C THR A 145 -14.33 -1.73 12.59
N ASP A 146 -14.06 -0.77 13.46
CA ASP A 146 -14.46 0.64 13.21
C ASP A 146 -13.70 1.19 12.01
N ILE A 147 -12.44 0.74 11.79
CA ILE A 147 -11.65 1.02 10.58
C ILE A 147 -12.39 0.47 9.35
N SER A 148 -12.72 -0.81 9.38
CA SER A 148 -13.41 -1.51 8.29
C SER A 148 -14.75 -0.84 7.91
N ALA A 149 -15.55 -0.50 8.91
CA ALA A 149 -16.85 0.14 8.72
C ALA A 149 -16.73 1.57 8.16
N ALA A 150 -15.70 2.32 8.57
CA ALA A 150 -15.44 3.66 8.05
C ALA A 150 -15.07 3.62 6.55
N ILE A 151 -14.24 2.64 6.14
CA ILE A 151 -13.86 2.41 4.75
C ILE A 151 -15.08 2.05 3.92
N GLU A 152 -15.77 0.95 4.27
CA GLU A 152 -16.94 0.45 3.53
C GLU A 152 -18.06 1.49 3.46
N GLY A 153 -18.36 2.15 4.59
CA GLY A 153 -19.42 3.16 4.66
C GLY A 153 -19.15 4.33 3.72
N TYR A 154 -17.91 4.81 3.64
CA TYR A 154 -17.57 5.86 2.70
C TYR A 154 -17.67 5.40 1.24
N ILE A 155 -17.05 4.26 0.88
CA ILE A 155 -17.10 3.72 -0.48
C ILE A 155 -18.56 3.58 -0.95
N ASN A 156 -19.43 2.97 -0.14
CA ASN A 156 -20.84 2.78 -0.47
C ASN A 156 -21.60 4.11 -0.63
N SER A 157 -21.18 5.18 0.05
CA SER A 157 -21.77 6.52 -0.12
C SER A 157 -21.39 7.20 -1.44
N GLN A 158 -20.32 6.76 -2.09
CA GLN A 158 -19.80 7.37 -3.32
C GLN A 158 -20.31 6.71 -4.61
N GLY A 159 -20.92 5.53 -4.51
CA GLY A 159 -21.47 4.82 -5.66
C GLY A 159 -21.35 3.30 -5.56
N LYS A 160 -21.45 2.63 -6.70
CA LYS A 160 -21.34 1.17 -6.79
C LYS A 160 -19.90 0.78 -7.11
N TYR A 161 -19.07 0.69 -6.08
CA TYR A 161 -17.69 0.20 -6.19
C TYR A 161 -17.60 -1.22 -5.62
N GLY A 162 -16.70 -2.03 -6.18
CA GLY A 162 -16.31 -3.30 -5.59
C GLY A 162 -15.36 -3.09 -4.43
N ILE A 163 -15.51 -3.89 -3.37
CA ILE A 163 -14.56 -3.97 -2.27
C ILE A 163 -14.01 -5.39 -2.25
N LEU A 164 -12.69 -5.52 -2.38
CA LEU A 164 -12.04 -6.84 -2.33
C LEU A 164 -12.25 -7.47 -0.95
N ARG A 165 -12.63 -8.75 -0.95
CA ARG A 165 -12.92 -9.49 0.27
C ARG A 165 -11.79 -10.43 0.67
N GLU A 166 -10.95 -10.80 -0.28
CA GLU A 166 -9.82 -11.71 -0.11
C GLU A 166 -8.55 -11.00 0.38
N TYR A 167 -8.51 -9.66 0.27
CA TYR A 167 -7.38 -8.83 0.66
C TYR A 167 -7.80 -7.76 1.67
N GLY A 168 -6.84 -7.29 2.46
CA GLY A 168 -7.05 -6.25 3.45
C GLY A 168 -5.73 -5.72 3.98
N GLY A 169 -5.78 -4.77 4.89
CA GLY A 169 -4.64 -4.29 5.63
C GLY A 169 -4.18 -5.31 6.68
N HIS A 170 -3.02 -5.08 7.25
CA HIS A 170 -2.42 -5.97 8.25
C HIS A 170 -1.55 -5.20 9.25
N GLY A 171 -1.33 -5.79 10.40
CA GLY A 171 -0.28 -5.34 11.31
C GLY A 171 1.10 -5.51 10.68
N ILE A 172 2.05 -4.67 11.08
CA ILE A 172 3.41 -4.64 10.56
C ILE A 172 4.40 -4.35 11.70
N GLY A 173 5.65 -4.80 11.54
CA GLY A 173 6.67 -4.57 12.56
C GLY A 173 8.00 -5.20 12.21
N SER A 174 8.48 -6.14 13.03
CA SER A 174 9.66 -6.96 12.75
C SER A 174 9.40 -8.07 11.70
N ALA A 175 8.15 -8.23 11.29
CA ALA A 175 7.74 -9.02 10.13
C ALA A 175 6.81 -8.17 9.27
N MET A 176 6.78 -8.44 7.96
CA MET A 176 5.97 -7.69 7.01
C MET A 176 4.48 -7.84 7.31
N HIS A 177 4.02 -9.06 7.56
CA HIS A 177 2.64 -9.34 7.96
C HIS A 177 2.58 -9.78 9.41
N GLN A 178 1.86 -9.03 10.23
CA GLN A 178 1.55 -9.33 11.63
C GLN A 178 0.05 -9.19 11.88
N GLU A 179 -0.41 -9.72 13.01
CA GLU A 179 -1.75 -9.41 13.50
C GLU A 179 -1.87 -7.92 13.91
N PRO A 180 -3.04 -7.32 13.74
CA PRO A 180 -4.28 -7.91 13.24
C PRO A 180 -4.41 -7.85 11.71
N HIS A 181 -5.22 -8.73 11.13
CA HIS A 181 -5.73 -8.54 9.77
C HIS A 181 -6.86 -7.50 9.80
N ILE A 182 -6.83 -6.53 8.89
CA ILE A 182 -7.77 -5.39 8.86
C ILE A 182 -8.54 -5.44 7.54
N LEU A 183 -9.80 -5.85 7.61
CA LEU A 183 -10.66 -5.89 6.43
C LEU A 183 -11.09 -4.47 6.03
N ASN A 184 -11.33 -4.27 4.73
CA ASN A 184 -11.87 -3.02 4.19
C ASN A 184 -13.40 -2.98 4.21
N PHE A 185 -14.05 -3.89 4.91
CA PHE A 185 -15.51 -4.01 5.02
C PHE A 185 -15.90 -4.68 6.35
N GLY A 186 -17.16 -4.51 6.74
CA GLY A 186 -17.77 -5.18 7.89
C GLY A 186 -18.38 -4.22 8.90
N PRO A 187 -19.15 -4.76 9.87
CA PRO A 187 -19.83 -3.95 10.87
C PRO A 187 -18.86 -3.36 11.89
N ALA A 188 -19.14 -2.12 12.34
CA ALA A 188 -18.38 -1.47 13.40
C ALA A 188 -18.52 -2.19 14.75
N GLY A 189 -17.66 -1.86 15.70
CA GLY A 189 -17.78 -2.24 17.11
C GLY A 189 -17.28 -3.63 17.47
N ASN A 190 -16.56 -4.33 16.57
CA ASN A 190 -16.07 -5.68 16.78
C ASN A 190 -14.53 -5.74 16.81
N GLY A 191 -14.02 -6.89 17.28
CA GLY A 191 -12.58 -7.13 17.39
C GLY A 191 -11.95 -6.50 18.63
N PRO A 192 -10.61 -6.53 18.71
CA PRO A 192 -9.87 -5.95 19.84
C PRO A 192 -10.05 -4.43 19.90
N GLU A 193 -9.85 -3.87 21.08
CA GLU A 193 -9.74 -2.43 21.29
C GLU A 193 -8.35 -1.94 20.86
N LEU A 194 -8.30 -0.78 20.21
CA LEU A 194 -7.10 -0.13 19.71
C LEU A 194 -6.47 0.81 20.76
#